data_d4b1dffec3f545dd5c65ac3ab8d845ec
#
_entry.id   d4b1dffec3f545dd5c65ac3ab8d845ec
#
_cell.length_a   1.000
_cell.length_b   1.000
_cell.length_c   1.000
_cell.angle_alpha   90.00
_cell.angle_beta   90.00
_cell.angle_gamma   90.00
#
_symmetry.space_group_name_H-M   'P 1'
#
loop_
_entity.id
_entity.type
_entity.pdbx_description
1 polymer ?
#
loop_
_entity_poly.entity_id
_entity_poly.type
_entity_poly.pdbx_seq_one_letter_code
_entity_poly.pdbx_strand_id
1 'polypeptide(L)'
;MTGIYIHVPFCAKKCPYCAFFSEQYGRKTVDNYVKAVIRNLQLYQVNDTVDTIYFGGGTPSLLTAGQISDILEACSKYLHLYQPEITFEFNPTGKRNTYLHDIHSAGVNRLSIGTQSFSDSQLKLLGRTHSVNDGIRTVETAFQVGFNNISCDLMLALPEQSELILHETLETLVKLPITHVSAYLLQIEEGTPFSQNQDLLARCLDDDQSADRYLQTVHFLEDAGIHQYEVSSFAKKGFESRHNLKYWKCVDYLGIGAGAHSCYMGKRFYVPEDVSQFCDGEHQTEIILSENPYDREERIMLGLRTVEGVPAEWVKSQKIPLFQKAGYLRIGENGNISLTAEGFAVSNAVISAMI
;
A
#
# COMPACT_ATOMS: atom_id res chain seq x y z
N MET A 1 13.11 15.35 -0.05
CA MET A 1 13.45 14.02 -0.61
C MET A 1 12.22 13.46 -1.29
N THR A 2 12.37 12.99 -2.53
CA THR A 2 11.28 12.54 -3.41
C THR A 2 11.17 11.01 -3.41
N GLY A 3 9.97 10.47 -3.57
CA GLY A 3 9.74 9.04 -3.77
C GLY A 3 9.60 8.69 -5.25
N ILE A 4 10.05 7.50 -5.66
CA ILE A 4 9.77 6.95 -6.99
C ILE A 4 8.81 5.79 -6.84
N TYR A 5 7.67 5.86 -7.52
CA TYR A 5 6.72 4.76 -7.62
C TYR A 5 6.80 4.14 -9.02
N ILE A 6 7.05 2.86 -9.11
CA ILE A 6 7.08 2.13 -10.37
C ILE A 6 5.84 1.23 -10.43
N HIS A 7 4.90 1.61 -11.29
CA HIS A 7 3.70 0.82 -11.52
C HIS A 7 4.00 -0.36 -12.42
N VAL A 8 3.61 -1.56 -12.00
CA VAL A 8 3.73 -2.79 -12.78
C VAL A 8 2.32 -3.33 -13.06
N PRO A 9 1.68 -2.93 -14.18
CA PRO A 9 0.26 -3.15 -14.44
C PRO A 9 -0.04 -4.56 -14.99
N PHE A 10 0.61 -5.59 -14.47
CA PHE A 10 0.38 -6.95 -14.97
C PHE A 10 -0.11 -7.88 -13.87
N CYS A 11 -1.11 -8.69 -14.19
CA CYS A 11 -1.57 -9.78 -13.35
C CYS A 11 -1.66 -11.09 -14.14
N ALA A 12 -1.24 -12.20 -13.55
CA ALA A 12 -1.51 -13.52 -14.12
C ALA A 12 -3.01 -13.85 -14.10
N LYS A 13 -3.69 -13.38 -13.04
CA LYS A 13 -5.14 -13.46 -12.86
C LYS A 13 -5.58 -12.28 -12.00
N LYS A 14 -6.60 -11.53 -12.44
CA LYS A 14 -7.17 -10.42 -11.66
C LYS A 14 -8.07 -10.98 -10.55
N CYS A 15 -7.86 -10.51 -9.32
CA CYS A 15 -8.72 -10.89 -8.20
C CYS A 15 -10.11 -10.26 -8.33
N PRO A 16 -11.20 -10.96 -7.92
CA PRO A 16 -12.55 -10.47 -8.15
C PRO A 16 -12.96 -9.23 -7.35
N TYR A 17 -12.19 -8.85 -6.35
CA TYR A 17 -12.40 -7.62 -5.56
C TYR A 17 -11.54 -6.44 -6.02
N CYS A 18 -10.54 -6.67 -6.88
CA CYS A 18 -9.50 -5.68 -7.17
C CYS A 18 -9.95 -4.68 -8.25
N ALA A 19 -9.95 -3.39 -7.91
CA ALA A 19 -10.22 -2.29 -8.82
C ALA A 19 -8.97 -1.71 -9.49
N PHE A 20 -7.76 -2.08 -9.03
CA PHE A 20 -6.52 -1.54 -9.59
C PHE A 20 -6.37 -1.88 -11.07
N PHE A 21 -5.82 -0.92 -11.82
CA PHE A 21 -5.51 -1.13 -13.22
C PHE A 21 -4.50 -2.27 -13.38
N SER A 22 -4.83 -3.24 -14.21
CA SER A 22 -3.91 -4.30 -14.60
C SER A 22 -4.35 -4.97 -15.89
N GLU A 23 -3.37 -5.35 -16.71
CA GLU A 23 -3.54 -6.16 -17.92
C GLU A 23 -3.08 -7.59 -17.68
N GLN A 24 -3.50 -8.48 -18.58
CA GLN A 24 -3.05 -9.86 -18.54
C GLN A 24 -1.54 -9.94 -18.85
N TYR A 25 -0.82 -10.70 -18.04
CA TYR A 25 0.61 -10.91 -18.24
C TYR A 25 0.93 -11.50 -19.61
N GLY A 26 1.89 -10.88 -20.32
CA GLY A 26 2.49 -11.36 -21.57
C GLY A 26 3.97 -11.04 -21.61
N ARG A 27 4.82 -12.06 -21.77
CA ARG A 27 6.28 -11.90 -21.66
C ARG A 27 6.83 -10.78 -22.56
N LYS A 28 6.47 -10.77 -23.85
CA LYS A 28 6.95 -9.74 -24.81
C LYS A 28 6.49 -8.34 -24.42
N THR A 29 5.26 -8.21 -23.94
CA THR A 29 4.69 -6.94 -23.47
C THR A 29 5.46 -6.44 -22.25
N VAL A 30 5.77 -7.32 -21.30
CA VAL A 30 6.55 -6.98 -20.09
C VAL A 30 7.98 -6.54 -20.44
N ASP A 31 8.65 -7.24 -21.36
CA ASP A 31 10.01 -6.85 -21.80
C ASP A 31 10.02 -5.44 -22.43
N ASN A 32 9.02 -5.10 -23.24
CA ASN A 32 8.90 -3.76 -23.82
C ASN A 32 8.54 -2.72 -22.74
N TYR A 33 7.68 -3.08 -21.80
CA TYR A 33 7.29 -2.22 -20.69
C TYR A 33 8.48 -1.84 -19.81
N VAL A 34 9.32 -2.80 -19.44
CA VAL A 34 10.54 -2.55 -18.66
C VAL A 34 11.47 -1.58 -19.38
N LYS A 35 11.66 -1.73 -20.72
CA LYS A 35 12.44 -0.77 -21.52
C LYS A 35 11.83 0.64 -21.48
N ALA A 36 10.49 0.74 -21.52
CA ALA A 36 9.80 2.03 -21.43
C ALA A 36 9.95 2.67 -20.04
N VAL A 37 9.88 1.88 -18.96
CA VAL A 37 10.16 2.36 -17.59
C VAL A 37 11.58 2.93 -17.51
N ILE A 38 12.60 2.20 -18.00
CA ILE A 38 14.00 2.63 -17.99
C ILE A 38 14.18 3.91 -18.82
N ARG A 39 13.55 4.00 -19.99
CA ARG A 39 13.57 5.21 -20.83
C ARG A 39 13.00 6.41 -20.09
N ASN A 40 11.87 6.26 -19.41
CA ASN A 40 11.25 7.34 -18.64
C ASN A 40 12.10 7.76 -17.43
N LEU A 41 12.70 6.81 -16.69
CA LEU A 41 13.68 7.12 -15.63
C LEU A 41 14.85 7.97 -16.14
N GLN A 42 15.34 7.70 -17.36
CA GLN A 42 16.41 8.49 -17.97
C GLN A 42 15.96 9.91 -18.33
N LEU A 43 14.70 10.10 -18.71
CA LEU A 43 14.17 11.38 -19.21
C LEU A 43 13.77 12.32 -18.08
N TYR A 44 13.33 11.78 -16.93
CA TYR A 44 13.05 12.57 -15.76
C TYR A 44 14.33 13.04 -15.08
N GLN A 45 14.60 14.33 -15.17
CA GLN A 45 15.70 14.96 -14.42
C GLN A 45 15.22 15.27 -12.99
N VAL A 46 15.17 14.26 -12.14
CA VAL A 46 14.82 14.44 -10.72
C VAL A 46 16.02 15.06 -10.00
N ASN A 47 15.94 16.38 -9.74
CA ASN A 47 17.02 17.11 -9.08
C ASN A 47 17.10 16.85 -7.58
N ASP A 48 16.00 16.38 -6.99
CA ASP A 48 15.92 16.07 -5.56
C ASP A 48 16.58 14.73 -5.24
N THR A 49 17.01 14.61 -4.00
CA THR A 49 17.43 13.31 -3.46
C THR A 49 16.25 12.36 -3.37
N VAL A 50 16.42 11.16 -3.89
CA VAL A 50 15.44 10.06 -3.83
C VAL A 50 15.80 9.13 -2.68
N ASP A 51 14.87 8.95 -1.76
CA ASP A 51 15.05 8.12 -0.58
C ASP A 51 14.07 6.93 -0.49
N THR A 52 13.16 6.80 -1.47
CA THR A 52 12.28 5.63 -1.59
C THR A 52 12.04 5.24 -3.05
N ILE A 53 12.06 3.94 -3.33
CA ILE A 53 11.61 3.34 -4.60
C ILE A 53 10.57 2.29 -4.25
N TYR A 54 9.41 2.32 -4.90
CA TYR A 54 8.32 1.40 -4.62
C TYR A 54 7.82 0.75 -5.90
N PHE A 55 7.91 -0.57 -5.99
CA PHE A 55 7.32 -1.37 -7.06
C PHE A 55 5.96 -1.88 -6.63
N GLY A 56 4.90 -1.39 -7.26
CA GLY A 56 3.53 -1.75 -6.93
C GLY A 56 2.60 -1.86 -8.13
N GLY A 57 1.31 -1.99 -7.88
CA GLY A 57 0.25 -1.97 -8.87
C GLY A 57 -0.46 -3.30 -9.07
N GLY A 58 -0.23 -3.99 -10.17
CA GLY A 58 -0.79 -5.31 -10.43
C GLY A 58 -0.07 -6.41 -9.65
N THR A 59 1.00 -6.94 -10.20
CA THR A 59 1.80 -8.00 -9.55
C THR A 59 3.27 -7.85 -9.96
N PRO A 60 4.05 -7.00 -9.26
CA PRO A 60 5.46 -6.78 -9.56
C PRO A 60 6.30 -8.06 -9.58
N SER A 61 5.93 -9.05 -8.78
CA SER A 61 6.61 -10.35 -8.75
C SER A 61 6.46 -11.19 -10.04
N LEU A 62 5.76 -10.70 -11.06
CA LEU A 62 5.78 -11.27 -12.42
C LEU A 62 7.03 -10.86 -13.22
N LEU A 63 7.69 -9.77 -12.84
CA LEU A 63 8.99 -9.41 -13.41
C LEU A 63 10.02 -10.47 -13.05
N THR A 64 11.01 -10.66 -13.93
CA THR A 64 12.20 -11.47 -13.59
C THR A 64 13.15 -10.66 -12.70
N ALA A 65 13.99 -11.32 -11.94
CA ALA A 65 15.01 -10.65 -11.12
C ALA A 65 15.97 -9.79 -11.97
N GLY A 66 16.30 -10.22 -13.20
CA GLY A 66 17.07 -9.44 -14.15
C GLY A 66 16.37 -8.13 -14.54
N GLN A 67 15.08 -8.16 -14.85
CA GLN A 67 14.30 -6.95 -15.17
C GLN A 67 14.24 -5.96 -13.99
N ILE A 68 14.17 -6.48 -12.77
CA ILE A 68 14.20 -5.64 -11.55
C ILE A 68 15.59 -5.02 -11.40
N SER A 69 16.65 -5.81 -11.59
CA SER A 69 18.04 -5.31 -11.58
C SER A 69 18.25 -4.20 -12.62
N ASP A 70 17.80 -4.41 -13.86
CA ASP A 70 17.90 -3.41 -14.93
C ASP A 70 17.22 -2.08 -14.57
N ILE A 71 16.02 -2.14 -13.94
CA ILE A 71 15.30 -0.94 -13.48
C ILE A 71 16.07 -0.26 -12.35
N LEU A 72 16.56 -1.02 -11.35
CA LEU A 72 17.29 -0.46 -10.20
C LEU A 72 18.65 0.11 -10.62
N GLU A 73 19.33 -0.49 -11.61
CA GLU A 73 20.52 0.07 -12.22
C GLU A 73 20.22 1.41 -12.91
N ALA A 74 19.11 1.49 -13.65
CA ALA A 74 18.65 2.75 -14.22
C ALA A 74 18.34 3.80 -13.15
N CYS A 75 17.66 3.43 -12.06
CA CYS A 75 17.45 4.33 -10.92
C CYS A 75 18.79 4.83 -10.36
N SER A 76 19.73 3.94 -10.12
CA SER A 76 21.07 4.32 -9.60
C SER A 76 21.86 5.21 -10.55
N LYS A 77 21.65 5.06 -11.86
CA LYS A 77 22.35 5.82 -12.89
C LYS A 77 21.78 7.23 -13.11
N TYR A 78 20.46 7.36 -13.03
CA TYR A 78 19.77 8.59 -13.45
C TYR A 78 19.17 9.39 -12.29
N LEU A 79 19.12 8.82 -11.07
CA LEU A 79 18.57 9.47 -9.88
C LEU A 79 19.64 9.65 -8.82
N HIS A 80 19.50 10.70 -8.00
CA HIS A 80 20.38 10.93 -6.86
C HIS A 80 19.84 10.14 -5.64
N LEU A 81 20.23 8.87 -5.50
CA LEU A 81 19.77 7.99 -4.43
C LEU A 81 20.51 8.24 -3.10
N TYR A 82 19.78 8.31 -1.99
CA TYR A 82 20.36 8.40 -0.65
C TYR A 82 19.66 7.40 0.29
N GLN A 83 20.33 6.34 0.63
CA GLN A 83 19.85 5.26 1.52
C GLN A 83 18.37 4.89 1.26
N PRO A 84 18.02 4.53 0.02
CA PRO A 84 16.63 4.35 -0.36
C PRO A 84 16.02 3.12 0.31
N GLU A 85 14.78 3.29 0.81
CA GLU A 85 13.89 2.15 1.02
C GLU A 85 13.41 1.67 -0.35
N ILE A 86 13.72 0.43 -0.71
CA ILE A 86 13.31 -0.18 -1.97
C ILE A 86 12.27 -1.24 -1.67
N THR A 87 10.99 -0.88 -1.78
CA THR A 87 9.85 -1.75 -1.52
C THR A 87 9.44 -2.51 -2.77
N PHE A 88 9.10 -3.76 -2.60
CA PHE A 88 8.62 -4.62 -3.67
C PHE A 88 7.38 -5.41 -3.22
N GLU A 89 6.26 -5.25 -3.94
CA GLU A 89 5.05 -6.04 -3.72
C GLU A 89 5.21 -7.46 -4.26
N PHE A 90 4.89 -8.43 -3.43
CA PHE A 90 5.10 -9.84 -3.71
C PHE A 90 3.84 -10.66 -3.43
N ASN A 91 3.38 -11.41 -4.42
CA ASN A 91 2.33 -12.42 -4.21
C ASN A 91 2.97 -13.76 -3.84
N PRO A 92 2.48 -14.47 -2.79
CA PRO A 92 3.03 -15.74 -2.33
C PRO A 92 2.67 -16.90 -3.25
N THR A 93 3.07 -16.82 -4.52
CA THR A 93 2.78 -17.82 -5.55
C THR A 93 4.08 -18.43 -6.08
N GLY A 94 4.42 -19.63 -5.62
CA GLY A 94 5.36 -20.56 -6.26
C GLY A 94 6.80 -20.10 -6.59
N LYS A 95 7.11 -18.81 -6.57
CA LYS A 95 8.46 -18.29 -6.76
C LYS A 95 9.24 -18.42 -5.46
N ARG A 96 10.38 -19.06 -5.51
CA ARG A 96 11.07 -19.63 -4.34
C ARG A 96 12.40 -18.92 -4.06
N ASN A 97 13.14 -19.49 -3.11
CA ASN A 97 14.37 -18.97 -2.52
C ASN A 97 15.30 -18.24 -3.47
N THR A 98 15.56 -18.80 -4.67
CA THR A 98 16.43 -18.17 -5.68
C THR A 98 15.91 -16.80 -6.14
N TYR A 99 14.62 -16.67 -6.42
CA TYR A 99 14.05 -15.40 -6.86
C TYR A 99 14.10 -14.33 -5.76
N LEU A 100 13.74 -14.69 -4.51
CA LEU A 100 13.83 -13.77 -3.37
C LEU A 100 15.28 -13.37 -3.09
N HIS A 101 16.20 -14.32 -3.18
CA HIS A 101 17.64 -14.05 -3.06
C HIS A 101 18.13 -13.08 -4.16
N ASP A 102 17.71 -13.29 -5.40
CA ASP A 102 18.17 -12.50 -6.54
C ASP A 102 17.64 -11.05 -6.45
N ILE A 103 16.36 -10.85 -6.08
CA ILE A 103 15.83 -9.47 -5.92
C ILE A 103 16.42 -8.77 -4.70
N HIS A 104 16.72 -9.50 -3.62
CA HIS A 104 17.44 -8.96 -2.47
C HIS A 104 18.84 -8.52 -2.88
N SER A 105 19.56 -9.36 -3.67
CA SER A 105 20.89 -9.06 -4.18
C SER A 105 20.88 -7.89 -5.16
N ALA A 106 19.78 -7.67 -5.90
CA ALA A 106 19.59 -6.51 -6.77
C ALA A 106 19.35 -5.19 -5.99
N GLY A 107 19.10 -5.26 -4.66
CA GLY A 107 18.97 -4.10 -3.81
C GLY A 107 17.57 -3.89 -3.19
N VAL A 108 16.59 -4.74 -3.50
CA VAL A 108 15.29 -4.71 -2.80
C VAL A 108 15.53 -4.98 -1.31
N ASN A 109 15.08 -4.07 -0.44
CA ASN A 109 15.34 -4.18 1.00
C ASN A 109 14.07 -4.17 1.88
N ARG A 110 12.89 -4.01 1.26
CA ARG A 110 11.58 -4.15 1.91
C ARG A 110 10.64 -4.96 1.02
N LEU A 111 9.94 -5.94 1.61
CA LEU A 111 8.88 -6.70 0.93
C LEU A 111 7.51 -6.33 1.50
N SER A 112 6.50 -6.20 0.61
CA SER A 112 5.08 -6.21 0.96
C SER A 112 4.46 -7.48 0.39
N ILE A 113 4.09 -8.40 1.25
CA ILE A 113 3.63 -9.72 0.85
C ILE A 113 2.11 -9.78 0.96
N GLY A 114 1.44 -9.91 -0.19
CA GLY A 114 -0.02 -9.97 -0.27
C GLY A 114 -0.60 -11.28 0.27
N THR A 115 -0.47 -11.53 1.57
CA THR A 115 -1.02 -12.70 2.25
C THR A 115 -2.54 -12.68 2.32
N GLN A 116 -3.14 -11.53 2.51
CA GLN A 116 -4.56 -11.21 2.58
C GLN A 116 -5.32 -11.86 3.75
N SER A 117 -5.07 -13.12 4.07
CA SER A 117 -5.65 -13.87 5.20
C SER A 117 -4.81 -15.12 5.49
N PHE A 118 -4.89 -15.62 6.70
CA PHE A 118 -4.39 -16.94 7.08
C PHE A 118 -5.53 -17.94 7.30
N SER A 119 -6.58 -17.84 6.49
CA SER A 119 -7.67 -18.81 6.38
C SER A 119 -7.86 -19.20 4.91
N ASP A 120 -7.72 -20.50 4.58
CA ASP A 120 -7.86 -20.99 3.21
C ASP A 120 -9.27 -20.76 2.64
N SER A 121 -10.31 -20.76 3.48
CA SER A 121 -11.67 -20.42 3.05
C SER A 121 -11.78 -18.95 2.61
N GLN A 122 -11.16 -18.03 3.35
CA GLN A 122 -11.12 -16.61 3.01
C GLN A 122 -10.26 -16.35 1.75
N LEU A 123 -9.11 -17.01 1.62
CA LEU A 123 -8.28 -16.93 0.42
C LEU A 123 -9.03 -17.41 -0.83
N LYS A 124 -9.78 -18.49 -0.71
CA LYS A 124 -10.63 -19.00 -1.80
C LYS A 124 -11.74 -18.02 -2.18
N LEU A 125 -12.39 -17.41 -1.20
CA LEU A 125 -13.40 -16.36 -1.40
C LEU A 125 -12.80 -15.16 -2.15
N LEU A 126 -11.62 -14.73 -1.78
CA LEU A 126 -10.87 -13.66 -2.44
C LEU A 126 -10.34 -14.05 -3.84
N GLY A 127 -10.51 -15.29 -4.28
CA GLY A 127 -10.00 -15.78 -5.56
C GLY A 127 -8.47 -15.89 -5.63
N ARG A 128 -7.81 -15.92 -4.44
CA ARG A 128 -6.35 -16.09 -4.35
C ARG A 128 -5.94 -17.48 -4.80
N THR A 129 -4.76 -17.57 -5.40
CA THR A 129 -4.22 -18.82 -5.95
C THR A 129 -3.22 -19.50 -5.02
N HIS A 130 -2.84 -18.85 -3.93
CA HIS A 130 -1.97 -19.39 -2.90
C HIS A 130 -2.77 -19.89 -1.69
N SER A 131 -2.19 -20.83 -0.94
CA SER A 131 -2.69 -21.33 0.34
C SER A 131 -2.09 -20.58 1.52
N VAL A 132 -2.64 -20.77 2.72
CA VAL A 132 -2.06 -20.29 3.98
C VAL A 132 -0.60 -20.72 4.11
N ASN A 133 -0.30 -21.99 3.82
CA ASN A 133 1.06 -22.51 3.87
C ASN A 133 2.02 -21.83 2.88
N ASP A 134 1.55 -21.44 1.70
CA ASP A 134 2.37 -20.70 0.74
C ASP A 134 2.71 -19.31 1.28
N GLY A 135 1.75 -18.63 1.93
CA GLY A 135 1.96 -17.36 2.63
C GLY A 135 3.03 -17.47 3.71
N ILE A 136 2.86 -18.41 4.64
CA ILE A 136 3.81 -18.65 5.75
C ILE A 136 5.21 -18.91 5.20
N ARG A 137 5.35 -19.88 4.29
CA ARG A 137 6.65 -20.24 3.69
C ARG A 137 7.30 -19.08 2.95
N THR A 138 6.53 -18.21 2.32
CA THR A 138 7.06 -17.04 1.61
C THR A 138 7.70 -16.08 2.60
N VAL A 139 7.03 -15.78 3.73
CA VAL A 139 7.55 -14.89 4.77
C VAL A 139 8.82 -15.49 5.41
N GLU A 140 8.78 -16.78 5.80
CA GLU A 140 9.92 -17.48 6.37
C GLU A 140 11.13 -17.51 5.42
N THR A 141 10.87 -17.79 4.13
CA THR A 141 11.91 -17.78 3.10
C THR A 141 12.51 -16.38 2.91
N ALA A 142 11.68 -15.35 2.84
CA ALA A 142 12.14 -13.97 2.73
C ALA A 142 13.09 -13.62 3.90
N PHE A 143 12.72 -13.98 5.12
CA PHE A 143 13.57 -13.78 6.28
C PHE A 143 14.89 -14.57 6.20
N GLN A 144 14.84 -15.83 5.78
CA GLN A 144 16.03 -16.69 5.62
C GLN A 144 17.02 -16.17 4.58
N VAL A 145 16.53 -15.51 3.51
CA VAL A 145 17.38 -14.89 2.47
C VAL A 145 17.95 -13.53 2.90
N GLY A 146 17.52 -12.98 4.06
CA GLY A 146 18.08 -11.75 4.64
C GLY A 146 17.18 -10.54 4.62
N PHE A 147 15.92 -10.62 4.19
CA PHE A 147 14.98 -9.51 4.34
C PHE A 147 14.64 -9.31 5.83
N ASN A 148 14.96 -8.14 6.36
CA ASN A 148 14.67 -7.74 7.74
C ASN A 148 13.49 -6.76 7.84
N ASN A 149 12.98 -6.27 6.70
CA ASN A 149 11.81 -5.41 6.60
C ASN A 149 10.74 -6.10 5.75
N ILE A 150 9.82 -6.78 6.44
CA ILE A 150 8.78 -7.61 5.82
C ILE A 150 7.42 -7.13 6.29
N SER A 151 6.58 -6.74 5.35
CA SER A 151 5.16 -6.44 5.53
C SER A 151 4.30 -7.62 5.08
N CYS A 152 3.25 -7.91 5.83
CA CYS A 152 2.13 -8.74 5.37
C CYS A 152 0.89 -7.88 5.18
N ASP A 153 0.25 -8.01 4.02
CA ASP A 153 -1.00 -7.34 3.75
C ASP A 153 -2.16 -8.25 4.16
N LEU A 154 -3.10 -7.71 4.93
CA LEU A 154 -4.32 -8.39 5.38
C LEU A 154 -5.55 -7.66 4.86
N MET A 155 -6.60 -8.42 4.60
CA MET A 155 -7.94 -7.89 4.34
C MET A 155 -8.85 -8.20 5.52
N LEU A 156 -9.48 -7.16 6.03
CA LEU A 156 -10.42 -7.18 7.15
C LEU A 156 -11.86 -7.07 6.66
N ALA A 157 -12.80 -7.43 7.52
CA ALA A 157 -14.24 -7.37 7.24
C ALA A 157 -14.63 -8.14 5.97
N LEU A 158 -13.96 -9.26 5.72
CA LEU A 158 -14.33 -10.14 4.61
C LEU A 158 -15.72 -10.75 4.85
N PRO A 159 -16.48 -11.08 3.79
CA PRO A 159 -17.75 -11.80 3.93
C PRO A 159 -17.59 -13.02 4.84
N GLU A 160 -18.48 -13.15 5.82
CA GLU A 160 -18.48 -14.21 6.84
C GLU A 160 -17.21 -14.28 7.72
N GLN A 161 -16.40 -13.24 7.75
CA GLN A 161 -15.24 -13.19 8.65
C GLN A 161 -15.70 -13.07 10.11
N SER A 162 -15.74 -14.21 10.83
CA SER A 162 -16.01 -14.22 12.26
C SER A 162 -14.83 -13.67 13.06
N GLU A 163 -15.09 -13.28 14.32
CA GLU A 163 -14.04 -12.89 15.27
C GLU A 163 -12.97 -13.97 15.44
N LEU A 164 -13.40 -15.22 15.47
CA LEU A 164 -12.48 -16.36 15.59
C LEU A 164 -11.56 -16.49 14.38
N ILE A 165 -12.10 -16.42 13.16
CA ILE A 165 -11.29 -16.49 11.92
C ILE A 165 -10.27 -15.35 11.89
N LEU A 166 -10.66 -14.14 12.28
CA LEU A 166 -9.73 -13.01 12.35
C LEU A 166 -8.68 -13.24 13.43
N HIS A 167 -9.09 -13.68 14.62
CA HIS A 167 -8.17 -13.95 15.73
C HIS A 167 -7.10 -14.99 15.35
N GLU A 168 -7.50 -16.13 14.77
CA GLU A 168 -6.58 -17.17 14.29
C GLU A 168 -5.63 -16.64 13.19
N THR A 169 -6.13 -15.76 12.32
CA THR A 169 -5.33 -15.06 11.31
C THR A 169 -4.26 -14.18 11.97
N LEU A 170 -4.63 -13.38 12.95
CA LEU A 170 -3.71 -12.49 13.67
C LEU A 170 -2.70 -13.28 14.51
N GLU A 171 -3.13 -14.35 15.21
CA GLU A 171 -2.22 -15.25 15.93
C GLU A 171 -1.16 -15.89 15.01
N THR A 172 -1.56 -16.28 13.81
CA THR A 172 -0.63 -16.84 12.82
C THR A 172 0.37 -15.78 12.35
N LEU A 173 -0.14 -14.60 12.04
CA LEU A 173 0.63 -13.47 11.54
C LEU A 173 1.77 -13.05 12.50
N VAL A 174 1.46 -12.85 13.78
CA VAL A 174 2.45 -12.33 14.75
C VAL A 174 3.53 -13.34 15.13
N LYS A 175 3.34 -14.63 14.82
CA LYS A 175 4.36 -15.68 14.97
C LYS A 175 5.41 -15.65 13.86
N LEU A 176 5.12 -14.94 12.75
CA LEU A 176 6.03 -14.82 11.62
C LEU A 176 7.08 -13.72 11.85
N PRO A 177 8.25 -13.80 11.20
CA PRO A 177 9.31 -12.80 11.32
C PRO A 177 9.01 -11.53 10.53
N ILE A 178 7.89 -10.88 10.85
CA ILE A 178 7.44 -9.64 10.22
C ILE A 178 7.77 -8.40 11.06
N THR A 179 7.81 -7.26 10.42
CA THR A 179 8.05 -5.96 11.05
C THR A 179 6.94 -4.95 10.77
N HIS A 180 6.05 -5.27 9.84
CA HIS A 180 5.00 -4.38 9.37
C HIS A 180 3.75 -5.18 8.97
N VAL A 181 2.58 -4.56 9.12
CA VAL A 181 1.29 -5.08 8.65
C VAL A 181 0.53 -3.97 7.96
N SER A 182 0.01 -4.24 6.76
CA SER A 182 -1.02 -3.40 6.13
C SER A 182 -2.36 -4.12 6.27
N ALA A 183 -3.33 -3.53 6.95
CA ALA A 183 -4.63 -4.14 7.21
C ALA A 183 -5.74 -3.26 6.64
N TYR A 184 -6.36 -3.72 5.57
CA TYR A 184 -7.36 -2.98 4.80
C TYR A 184 -8.76 -3.55 5.02
N LEU A 185 -9.72 -2.71 5.37
CA LEU A 185 -11.14 -3.07 5.30
C LEU A 185 -11.52 -3.34 3.85
N LEU A 186 -12.22 -4.46 3.59
CA LEU A 186 -12.72 -4.74 2.25
C LEU A 186 -13.72 -3.67 1.83
N GLN A 187 -13.41 -2.99 0.73
CA GLN A 187 -14.35 -2.12 0.03
C GLN A 187 -14.81 -2.79 -1.25
N ILE A 188 -16.12 -2.76 -1.50
CA ILE A 188 -16.71 -3.30 -2.72
C ILE A 188 -16.76 -2.19 -3.76
N GLU A 189 -15.76 -2.18 -4.62
CA GLU A 189 -15.64 -1.18 -5.68
C GLU A 189 -16.58 -1.50 -6.85
N GLU A 190 -17.25 -0.47 -7.36
CA GLU A 190 -18.12 -0.56 -8.54
C GLU A 190 -17.33 -1.09 -9.76
N GLY A 191 -17.96 -1.90 -10.59
CA GLY A 191 -17.32 -2.49 -11.77
C GLY A 191 -16.50 -3.75 -11.49
N THR A 192 -16.29 -4.12 -10.22
CA THR A 192 -15.62 -5.38 -9.88
C THR A 192 -16.59 -6.57 -9.92
N PRO A 193 -16.11 -7.82 -10.15
CA PRO A 193 -16.96 -9.00 -10.01
C PRO A 193 -17.65 -9.11 -8.64
N PHE A 194 -17.04 -8.65 -7.57
CA PHE A 194 -17.64 -8.65 -6.23
C PHE A 194 -18.88 -7.76 -6.16
N SER A 195 -18.87 -6.58 -6.79
CA SER A 195 -20.01 -5.65 -6.79
C SER A 195 -21.24 -6.20 -7.53
N GLN A 196 -21.05 -7.20 -8.40
CA GLN A 196 -22.11 -7.86 -9.17
C GLN A 196 -22.64 -9.14 -8.52
N ASN A 197 -22.00 -9.62 -7.44
CA ASN A 197 -22.34 -10.88 -6.80
C ASN A 197 -23.27 -10.66 -5.60
N GLN A 198 -24.59 -10.74 -5.83
CA GLN A 198 -25.61 -10.49 -4.81
C GLN A 198 -25.51 -11.45 -3.61
N ASP A 199 -25.16 -12.72 -3.85
CA ASP A 199 -25.00 -13.72 -2.77
C ASP A 199 -23.79 -13.39 -1.89
N LEU A 200 -22.74 -12.83 -2.45
CA LEU A 200 -21.56 -12.35 -1.69
C LEU A 200 -21.93 -11.09 -0.91
N LEU A 201 -22.59 -10.12 -1.53
CA LEU A 201 -23.00 -8.88 -0.90
C LEU A 201 -23.90 -9.12 0.31
N ALA A 202 -24.82 -10.10 0.24
CA ALA A 202 -25.68 -10.48 1.35
C ALA A 202 -24.92 -11.09 2.55
N ARG A 203 -23.66 -11.47 2.39
CA ARG A 203 -22.79 -12.05 3.43
C ARG A 203 -21.70 -11.07 3.91
N CYS A 204 -21.65 -9.86 3.36
CA CYS A 204 -20.74 -8.82 3.85
C CYS A 204 -21.13 -8.42 5.27
N LEU A 205 -20.14 -8.06 6.04
CA LEU A 205 -20.34 -7.48 7.35
C LEU A 205 -20.94 -6.07 7.21
N ASP A 206 -21.75 -5.67 8.19
CA ASP A 206 -22.22 -4.29 8.29
C ASP A 206 -21.10 -3.35 8.82
N ASP A 207 -21.40 -2.06 8.91
CA ASP A 207 -20.42 -1.06 9.31
C ASP A 207 -19.95 -1.26 10.76
N ASP A 208 -20.85 -1.64 11.69
CA ASP A 208 -20.51 -1.88 13.09
C ASP A 208 -19.61 -3.12 13.22
N GLN A 209 -19.97 -4.20 12.55
CA GLN A 209 -19.15 -5.41 12.50
C GLN A 209 -17.78 -5.17 11.87
N SER A 210 -17.74 -4.33 10.84
CA SER A 210 -16.47 -3.96 10.15
C SER A 210 -15.58 -3.13 11.07
N ALA A 211 -16.17 -2.19 11.82
CA ALA A 211 -15.45 -1.41 12.82
C ALA A 211 -14.93 -2.31 13.96
N ASP A 212 -15.72 -3.29 14.42
CA ASP A 212 -15.29 -4.26 15.43
C ASP A 212 -14.08 -5.09 14.95
N ARG A 213 -14.08 -5.55 13.69
CA ARG A 213 -12.93 -6.28 13.12
C ARG A 213 -11.68 -5.41 13.02
N TYR A 214 -11.87 -4.14 12.67
CA TYR A 214 -10.78 -3.17 12.64
C TYR A 214 -10.20 -2.95 14.05
N LEU A 215 -11.04 -2.66 15.04
CA LEU A 215 -10.60 -2.42 16.43
C LEU A 215 -9.95 -3.67 17.05
N GLN A 216 -10.51 -4.84 16.82
CA GLN A 216 -9.88 -6.12 17.21
C GLN A 216 -8.47 -6.24 16.66
N THR A 217 -8.27 -5.87 15.38
CA THR A 217 -6.95 -5.92 14.74
C THR A 217 -5.99 -4.90 15.36
N VAL A 218 -6.44 -3.65 15.58
CA VAL A 218 -5.63 -2.60 16.22
C VAL A 218 -5.14 -3.07 17.58
N HIS A 219 -6.04 -3.48 18.46
CA HIS A 219 -5.68 -3.89 19.81
C HIS A 219 -4.75 -5.11 19.83
N PHE A 220 -5.04 -6.11 18.98
CA PHE A 220 -4.22 -7.32 18.91
C PHE A 220 -2.78 -7.01 18.45
N LEU A 221 -2.61 -6.16 17.44
CA LEU A 221 -1.29 -5.79 16.93
C LEU A 221 -0.52 -4.90 17.91
N GLU A 222 -1.21 -3.96 18.60
CA GLU A 222 -0.61 -3.15 19.67
C GLU A 222 -0.05 -4.03 20.79
N ASP A 223 -0.81 -5.03 21.26
CA ASP A 223 -0.38 -5.98 22.29
C ASP A 223 0.81 -6.84 21.83
N ALA A 224 0.93 -7.07 20.50
CA ALA A 224 2.07 -7.76 19.89
C ALA A 224 3.28 -6.83 19.62
N GLY A 225 3.22 -5.56 19.97
CA GLY A 225 4.30 -4.57 19.75
C GLY A 225 4.45 -4.12 18.30
N ILE A 226 3.37 -4.23 17.52
CA ILE A 226 3.27 -3.72 16.15
C ILE A 226 2.26 -2.57 16.16
N HIS A 227 2.77 -1.33 16.23
CA HIS A 227 1.99 -0.15 16.54
C HIS A 227 1.38 0.50 15.32
N GLN A 228 0.14 0.96 15.45
CA GLN A 228 -0.51 1.73 14.40
C GLN A 228 0.23 3.05 14.17
N TYR A 229 0.54 3.40 12.92
CA TYR A 229 1.14 4.69 12.57
C TYR A 229 0.29 5.49 11.56
N GLU A 230 -0.62 4.82 10.84
CA GLU A 230 -1.66 5.45 10.02
C GLU A 230 -2.90 4.55 9.95
N VAL A 231 -3.97 4.99 9.30
CA VAL A 231 -5.30 4.35 9.34
C VAL A 231 -5.30 2.86 8.99
N SER A 232 -4.41 2.41 8.09
CA SER A 232 -4.38 1.03 7.59
C SER A 232 -3.07 0.29 7.88
N SER A 233 -2.07 0.95 8.46
CA SER A 233 -0.74 0.34 8.59
C SER A 233 -0.19 0.39 10.00
N PHE A 234 0.50 -0.69 10.34
CA PHE A 234 1.07 -0.99 11.65
C PHE A 234 2.53 -1.42 11.49
N ALA A 235 3.41 -0.99 12.38
CA ALA A 235 4.82 -1.34 12.32
C ALA A 235 5.46 -1.49 13.69
N LYS A 236 6.52 -2.29 13.76
CA LYS A 236 7.52 -2.14 14.82
C LYS A 236 8.25 -0.82 14.63
N LYS A 237 8.65 -0.17 15.70
CA LYS A 237 9.32 1.15 15.65
C LYS A 237 10.50 1.15 14.68
N GLY A 238 10.47 2.09 13.71
CA GLY A 238 11.51 2.26 12.69
C GLY A 238 11.33 1.42 11.42
N PHE A 239 10.17 0.70 11.31
CA PHE A 239 9.81 -0.08 10.14
C PHE A 239 8.54 0.43 9.44
N GLU A 240 8.12 1.65 9.76
CA GLU A 240 7.04 2.34 9.04
C GLU A 240 7.41 2.48 7.56
N SER A 241 6.46 2.26 6.64
CA SER A 241 6.71 2.42 5.20
C SER A 241 7.03 3.88 4.87
N ARG A 242 8.28 4.16 4.58
CA ARG A 242 8.74 5.52 4.26
C ARG A 242 8.10 6.05 2.98
N HIS A 243 7.85 5.16 2.02
CA HIS A 243 7.20 5.54 0.77
C HIS A 243 5.73 5.92 0.99
N ASN A 244 4.95 5.09 1.70
CA ASN A 244 3.53 5.36 1.96
C ASN A 244 3.34 6.61 2.82
N LEU A 245 4.24 6.85 3.77
CA LEU A 245 4.22 8.08 4.57
C LEU A 245 4.38 9.36 3.73
N LYS A 246 4.97 9.30 2.52
CA LYS A 246 5.03 10.48 1.63
C LYS A 246 3.65 10.92 1.18
N TYR A 247 2.75 9.98 0.89
CA TYR A 247 1.37 10.29 0.52
C TYR A 247 0.65 11.02 1.66
N TRP A 248 0.71 10.47 2.87
CA TRP A 248 0.08 11.07 4.05
C TRP A 248 0.66 12.42 4.44
N LYS A 249 1.96 12.61 4.27
CA LYS A 249 2.69 13.84 4.64
C LYS A 249 2.77 14.87 3.51
N CYS A 250 2.08 14.65 2.41
CA CYS A 250 2.08 15.56 1.25
C CYS A 250 3.50 15.84 0.72
N VAL A 251 4.34 14.82 0.67
CA VAL A 251 5.72 14.88 0.14
C VAL A 251 5.71 14.41 -1.31
N ASP A 252 6.55 15.02 -2.12
CA ASP A 252 6.66 14.72 -3.55
C ASP A 252 6.98 13.25 -3.82
N TYR A 253 6.27 12.71 -4.81
CA TYR A 253 6.55 11.41 -5.40
C TYR A 253 6.25 11.43 -6.90
N LEU A 254 7.09 10.73 -7.66
CA LEU A 254 6.96 10.57 -9.10
C LEU A 254 6.60 9.14 -9.45
N GLY A 255 5.46 8.94 -10.09
CA GLY A 255 5.01 7.67 -10.61
C GLY A 255 5.46 7.45 -12.05
N ILE A 256 5.98 6.27 -12.34
CA ILE A 256 6.40 5.85 -13.67
C ILE A 256 5.63 4.58 -14.05
N GLY A 257 5.01 4.61 -15.23
CA GLY A 257 4.26 3.47 -15.77
C GLY A 257 2.80 3.77 -16.04
N ALA A 258 2.17 2.98 -16.91
CA ALA A 258 0.75 3.08 -17.24
C ALA A 258 -0.11 2.92 -15.96
N GLY A 259 -1.01 3.87 -15.70
CA GLY A 259 -1.82 3.92 -14.48
C GLY A 259 -1.11 4.52 -13.26
N ALA A 260 0.17 4.94 -13.36
CA ALA A 260 0.87 5.56 -12.25
C ALA A 260 0.34 6.98 -11.97
N HIS A 261 0.18 7.31 -10.69
CA HIS A 261 -0.11 8.66 -10.21
C HIS A 261 1.15 9.32 -9.66
N SER A 262 1.20 10.64 -9.75
CA SER A 262 2.28 11.46 -9.24
C SER A 262 1.73 12.68 -8.50
N CYS A 263 2.47 13.11 -7.48
CA CYS A 263 2.39 14.46 -6.95
C CYS A 263 3.82 14.99 -6.89
N TYR A 264 4.21 15.77 -7.90
CA TYR A 264 5.61 16.14 -8.11
C TYR A 264 5.71 17.57 -8.66
N MET A 265 6.66 18.34 -8.12
CA MET A 265 6.91 19.73 -8.51
C MET A 265 5.65 20.61 -8.50
N GLY A 266 4.81 20.47 -7.47
CA GLY A 266 3.59 21.27 -7.30
C GLY A 266 2.44 20.88 -8.21
N LYS A 267 2.51 19.74 -8.91
CA LYS A 267 1.45 19.23 -9.79
C LYS A 267 1.03 17.84 -9.35
N ARG A 268 -0.26 17.56 -9.51
CA ARG A 268 -0.80 16.20 -9.45
C ARG A 268 -1.20 15.77 -10.85
N PHE A 269 -0.70 14.61 -11.26
CA PHE A 269 -0.98 14.04 -12.57
C PHE A 269 -0.98 12.51 -12.53
N TYR A 270 -1.50 11.91 -13.57
CA TYR A 270 -1.44 10.46 -13.76
C TYR A 270 -1.05 10.12 -15.20
N VAL A 271 -0.56 8.91 -15.37
CA VAL A 271 -0.30 8.30 -16.68
C VAL A 271 -1.52 7.47 -17.08
N PRO A 272 -2.04 7.60 -18.31
CA PRO A 272 -3.19 6.80 -18.77
C PRO A 272 -3.01 5.31 -18.54
N GLU A 273 -4.12 4.63 -18.27
CA GLU A 273 -4.20 3.18 -18.10
C GLU A 273 -4.12 2.44 -19.45
N ASP A 274 -3.03 2.67 -20.18
CA ASP A 274 -2.77 2.09 -21.50
C ASP A 274 -1.29 1.68 -21.62
N VAL A 275 -1.06 0.38 -21.51
CA VAL A 275 0.30 -0.20 -21.59
C VAL A 275 0.91 -0.02 -22.96
N SER A 276 0.12 -0.08 -24.04
CA SER A 276 0.63 0.09 -25.40
C SER A 276 1.09 1.53 -25.62
N GLN A 277 0.26 2.51 -25.26
CA GLN A 277 0.61 3.93 -25.34
C GLN A 277 1.88 4.24 -24.54
N PHE A 278 2.00 3.70 -23.32
CA PHE A 278 3.19 3.88 -22.48
C PHE A 278 4.45 3.28 -23.13
N CYS A 279 4.35 2.10 -23.75
CA CYS A 279 5.47 1.44 -24.41
C CYS A 279 5.92 2.15 -25.68
N ASP A 280 4.98 2.62 -26.48
CA ASP A 280 5.25 3.19 -27.82
C ASP A 280 5.64 4.66 -27.77
N GLY A 281 5.27 5.40 -26.70
CA GLY A 281 5.59 6.81 -26.48
C GLY A 281 7.09 7.05 -26.25
N GLU A 282 7.61 8.20 -26.70
CA GLU A 282 8.95 8.65 -26.33
C GLU A 282 9.03 8.98 -24.85
N HIS A 283 7.97 9.59 -24.31
CA HIS A 283 7.76 9.90 -22.90
C HIS A 283 6.42 9.35 -22.44
N GLN A 284 6.26 9.12 -21.14
CA GLN A 284 4.92 8.86 -20.60
C GLN A 284 4.04 10.10 -20.75
N THR A 285 2.80 9.89 -21.15
CA THR A 285 1.79 10.96 -21.22
C THR A 285 1.35 11.32 -19.81
N GLU A 286 1.34 12.62 -19.49
CA GLU A 286 0.88 13.10 -18.18
C GLU A 286 -0.45 13.82 -18.33
N ILE A 287 -1.46 13.36 -17.60
CA ILE A 287 -2.76 14.05 -17.52
C ILE A 287 -2.84 14.77 -16.17
N ILE A 288 -2.84 16.10 -16.23
CA ILE A 288 -2.84 16.96 -15.05
C ILE A 288 -4.21 16.90 -14.37
N LEU A 289 -4.22 16.57 -13.08
CA LEU A 289 -5.40 16.59 -12.22
C LEU A 289 -5.48 17.88 -11.40
N SER A 290 -4.33 18.42 -10.98
CA SER A 290 -4.24 19.68 -10.21
C SER A 290 -2.89 20.35 -10.43
N GLU A 291 -2.91 21.67 -10.63
CA GLU A 291 -1.71 22.53 -10.69
C GLU A 291 -1.26 23.02 -9.29
N ASN A 292 -2.07 22.79 -8.26
CA ASN A 292 -1.78 23.14 -6.86
C ASN A 292 -2.37 22.06 -5.93
N PRO A 293 -1.77 20.87 -5.87
CA PRO A 293 -2.19 19.83 -4.93
C PRO A 293 -1.83 20.25 -3.49
N TYR A 294 -2.42 19.54 -2.53
CA TYR A 294 -2.13 19.69 -1.11
C TYR A 294 -2.57 21.07 -0.56
N ASP A 295 -3.80 21.47 -0.87
CA ASP A 295 -4.44 22.58 -0.19
C ASP A 295 -4.65 22.26 1.30
N ARG A 296 -5.17 23.22 2.07
CA ARG A 296 -5.34 23.06 3.52
C ARG A 296 -6.28 21.91 3.87
N GLU A 297 -7.39 21.75 3.15
CA GLU A 297 -8.39 20.72 3.40
C GLU A 297 -7.81 19.34 3.13
N GLU A 298 -7.08 19.18 2.04
CA GLU A 298 -6.41 17.93 1.71
C GLU A 298 -5.32 17.58 2.74
N ARG A 299 -4.52 18.55 3.18
CA ARG A 299 -3.52 18.34 4.25
C ARG A 299 -4.16 17.92 5.56
N ILE A 300 -5.32 18.46 5.91
CA ILE A 300 -6.08 18.03 7.10
C ILE A 300 -6.58 16.60 6.89
N MET A 301 -7.18 16.32 5.73
CA MET A 301 -7.72 15.01 5.39
C MET A 301 -6.65 13.89 5.44
N LEU A 302 -5.46 14.15 4.89
CA LEU A 302 -4.37 13.18 4.88
C LEU A 302 -3.68 13.08 6.25
N GLY A 303 -3.41 14.22 6.89
CA GLY A 303 -2.71 14.25 8.18
C GLY A 303 -3.52 13.63 9.32
N LEU A 304 -4.85 13.81 9.35
CA LEU A 304 -5.71 13.14 10.34
C LEU A 304 -5.83 11.61 10.15
N ARG A 305 -5.37 11.08 9.02
CA ARG A 305 -5.25 9.62 8.83
C ARG A 305 -3.93 9.05 9.37
N THR A 306 -3.10 9.86 10.00
CA THR A 306 -1.87 9.43 10.69
C THR A 306 -1.96 9.66 12.20
N VAL A 307 -1.19 8.90 12.97
CA VAL A 307 -1.10 9.10 14.43
C VAL A 307 -0.40 10.41 14.81
N GLU A 308 0.35 11.04 13.88
CA GLU A 308 0.97 12.35 14.08
C GLU A 308 -0.06 13.48 14.05
N GLY A 309 -1.14 13.29 13.29
CA GLY A 309 -2.24 14.24 13.17
C GLY A 309 -1.86 15.58 12.52
N VAL A 310 -2.65 16.61 12.83
CA VAL A 310 -2.47 17.97 12.29
C VAL A 310 -2.53 19.02 13.40
N PRO A 311 -1.96 20.23 13.19
CA PRO A 311 -2.10 21.34 14.14
C PRO A 311 -3.58 21.66 14.43
N ALA A 312 -3.92 21.86 15.70
CA ALA A 312 -5.32 22.10 16.13
C ALA A 312 -5.94 23.35 15.48
N GLU A 313 -5.12 24.36 15.15
CA GLU A 313 -5.58 25.57 14.46
C GLU A 313 -5.95 25.36 12.99
N TRP A 314 -5.66 24.20 12.42
CA TRP A 314 -6.03 23.90 11.04
C TRP A 314 -7.50 23.46 10.88
N VAL A 315 -8.11 22.98 11.95
CA VAL A 315 -9.47 22.40 11.91
C VAL A 315 -10.49 23.30 12.59
N LYS A 316 -11.79 22.97 12.43
CA LYS A 316 -12.89 23.66 13.13
C LYS A 316 -12.82 23.43 14.64
N SER A 317 -12.23 24.36 15.36
CA SER A 317 -11.91 24.26 16.79
C SER A 317 -13.12 23.92 17.68
N GLN A 318 -14.32 24.39 17.29
CA GLN A 318 -15.57 24.10 18.03
C GLN A 318 -15.97 22.63 18.03
N LYS A 319 -15.44 21.84 17.11
CA LYS A 319 -15.71 20.38 17.01
C LYS A 319 -14.76 19.54 17.87
N ILE A 320 -13.58 20.07 18.20
CA ILE A 320 -12.54 19.34 18.97
C ILE A 320 -13.12 18.79 20.29
N PRO A 321 -13.76 19.59 21.19
CA PRO A 321 -14.27 19.07 22.47
C PRO A 321 -15.32 17.98 22.29
N LEU A 322 -16.13 18.06 21.22
CA LEU A 322 -17.16 17.06 20.92
C LEU A 322 -16.55 15.70 20.64
N PHE A 323 -15.61 15.65 19.69
CA PHE A 323 -14.97 14.40 19.30
C PHE A 323 -13.99 13.87 20.35
N GLN A 324 -13.35 14.76 21.12
CA GLN A 324 -12.52 14.37 22.26
C GLN A 324 -13.35 13.70 23.35
N LYS A 325 -14.52 14.26 23.69
CA LYS A 325 -15.45 13.68 24.66
C LYS A 325 -16.03 12.34 24.17
N ALA A 326 -16.23 12.19 22.86
CA ALA A 326 -16.67 10.94 22.25
C ALA A 326 -15.56 9.87 22.16
N GLY A 327 -14.31 10.20 22.52
CA GLY A 327 -13.19 9.27 22.47
C GLY A 327 -12.56 9.11 21.08
N TYR A 328 -12.96 9.88 20.08
CA TYR A 328 -12.48 9.74 18.70
C TYR A 328 -11.21 10.55 18.41
N LEU A 329 -10.86 11.49 19.30
CA LEU A 329 -9.80 12.44 19.07
C LEU A 329 -8.96 12.66 20.34
N ARG A 330 -7.64 12.76 20.15
CA ARG A 330 -6.69 13.13 21.21
C ARG A 330 -5.89 14.37 20.82
N ILE A 331 -5.40 15.08 21.82
CA ILE A 331 -4.46 16.20 21.63
C ILE A 331 -3.10 15.72 22.13
N GLY A 332 -2.12 15.76 21.24
CA GLY A 332 -0.73 15.41 21.56
C GLY A 332 0.00 16.53 22.32
N GLU A 333 1.14 16.22 22.92
CA GLU A 333 1.98 17.18 23.63
C GLU A 333 2.49 18.33 22.74
N ASN A 334 2.60 18.08 21.44
CA ASN A 334 3.00 19.07 20.43
C ASN A 334 1.85 19.99 19.98
N GLY A 335 0.66 19.86 20.56
CA GLY A 335 -0.53 20.63 20.18
C GLY A 335 -1.26 20.11 18.94
N ASN A 336 -0.79 19.03 18.32
CA ASN A 336 -1.50 18.39 17.22
C ASN A 336 -2.72 17.63 17.75
N ILE A 337 -3.75 17.56 16.91
CA ILE A 337 -4.86 16.66 17.10
C ILE A 337 -4.66 15.44 16.19
N SER A 338 -4.94 14.26 16.70
CA SER A 338 -4.93 13.01 15.96
C SER A 338 -6.11 12.14 16.36
N LEU A 339 -6.48 11.21 15.48
CA LEU A 339 -7.53 10.25 15.78
C LEU A 339 -7.03 9.17 16.74
N THR A 340 -7.93 8.62 17.54
CA THR A 340 -7.74 7.38 18.31
C THR A 340 -8.02 6.18 17.41
N ALA A 341 -7.88 4.95 17.89
CA ALA A 341 -8.30 3.76 17.15
C ALA A 341 -9.78 3.81 16.76
N GLU A 342 -10.65 4.19 17.73
CA GLU A 342 -12.08 4.39 17.50
C GLU A 342 -12.34 5.54 16.51
N GLY A 343 -11.54 6.60 16.57
CA GLY A 343 -11.60 7.71 15.63
C GLY A 343 -11.20 7.30 14.21
N PHE A 344 -10.21 6.42 14.05
CA PHE A 344 -9.85 5.87 12.74
C PHE A 344 -10.96 5.00 12.15
N ALA A 345 -11.65 4.20 12.97
CA ALA A 345 -12.77 3.38 12.50
C ALA A 345 -13.90 4.22 11.87
N VAL A 346 -14.07 5.47 12.31
CA VAL A 346 -15.08 6.42 11.80
C VAL A 346 -14.44 7.65 11.13
N SER A 347 -13.21 7.53 10.65
CA SER A 347 -12.37 8.64 10.21
C SER A 347 -13.03 9.55 9.18
N ASN A 348 -13.73 9.00 8.20
CA ASN A 348 -14.39 9.80 7.17
C ASN A 348 -15.43 10.78 7.75
N ALA A 349 -16.24 10.32 8.71
CA ALA A 349 -17.23 11.16 9.38
C ALA A 349 -16.59 12.26 10.25
N VAL A 350 -15.57 11.90 11.02
CA VAL A 350 -14.84 12.86 11.88
C VAL A 350 -14.10 13.89 11.02
N ILE A 351 -13.35 13.47 10.02
CA ILE A 351 -12.57 14.35 9.13
C ILE A 351 -13.50 15.31 8.40
N SER A 352 -14.57 14.82 7.79
CA SER A 352 -15.55 15.67 7.10
C SER A 352 -16.19 16.73 8.00
N ALA A 353 -16.38 16.44 9.28
CA ALA A 353 -16.91 17.40 10.25
C ALA A 353 -15.85 18.40 10.74
N MET A 354 -14.56 18.09 10.61
CA MET A 354 -13.43 18.91 11.05
C MET A 354 -12.93 19.88 9.97
N ILE A 355 -13.14 19.59 8.71
CA ILE A 355 -12.89 20.46 7.56
C ILE A 355 -14.06 21.41 7.35
#